data_7ff322c13458f2143f211f67ef9a7747
#
_entry.id   7ff322c13458f2143f211f67ef9a7747
#
_cell.length_a   1.000
_cell.length_b   1.000
_cell.length_c   1.000
_cell.angle_alpha   90.00
_cell.angle_beta   90.00
_cell.angle_gamma   90.00
#
_symmetry.space_group_name_H-M   'P 1'
#
loop_
_entity.id
_entity.type
_entity.pdbx_description
1 polymer ?
#
loop_
_entity_poly.entity_id
_entity_poly.type
_entity_poly.pdbx_seq_one_letter_code
_entity_poly.pdbx_strand_id
1 'polypeptide(L)'
;MSKQPNIVLIMSDDLGYEVIGANGGSSYKTPSIDSMAQQGMRFENAHVMPLCTPTRLSLMTGKYNFRNYIGFGLISPNEVTFGHLLTDAGYNTCISGKWQLYSYNPPDQHPEERSSGQKIEDAGFDEFCVWHPHHTEEKGSRYKNPVIYENGEFRTDTKDKYGEDIFCDYIIDFLDRKKDDEKPFFV
;
A
#
# COMPACT_ATOMS: atom_id res chain seq x y z
N MET A 1 22.74 9.01 -19.79
CA MET A 1 21.81 7.99 -19.29
C MET A 1 20.41 8.60 -19.27
N SER A 2 19.38 7.88 -19.67
CA SER A 2 18.00 8.40 -19.56
C SER A 2 17.66 8.61 -18.08
N LYS A 3 16.98 9.71 -17.78
CA LYS A 3 16.51 10.00 -16.40
C LYS A 3 15.53 8.87 -16.00
N GLN A 4 15.71 8.29 -14.83
CA GLN A 4 14.77 7.30 -14.28
C GLN A 4 13.38 7.95 -14.10
N PRO A 5 12.29 7.26 -14.45
CA PRO A 5 10.94 7.82 -14.31
C PRO A 5 10.49 7.88 -12.86
N ASN A 6 9.65 8.86 -12.53
CA ASN A 6 8.83 8.81 -11.32
C ASN A 6 7.76 7.72 -11.44
N ILE A 7 7.46 7.03 -10.35
CA ILE A 7 6.51 5.91 -10.34
C ILE A 7 5.44 6.16 -9.27
N VAL A 8 4.18 6.08 -9.67
CA VAL A 8 3.01 6.07 -8.78
C VAL A 8 2.31 4.73 -8.94
N LEU A 9 2.22 3.94 -7.88
CA LEU A 9 1.56 2.64 -7.86
C LEU A 9 0.34 2.69 -6.95
N ILE A 10 -0.85 2.57 -7.52
CA ILE A 10 -2.10 2.58 -6.77
C ILE A 10 -2.73 1.20 -6.81
N MET A 11 -2.97 0.61 -5.63
CA MET A 11 -3.69 -0.63 -5.47
C MET A 11 -4.92 -0.40 -4.58
N SER A 12 -6.10 -0.63 -5.14
CA SER A 12 -7.35 -0.57 -4.38
C SER A 12 -7.56 -1.85 -3.58
N ASP A 13 -8.22 -1.71 -2.41
CA ASP A 13 -8.63 -2.82 -1.53
C ASP A 13 -10.13 -3.02 -1.67
N ASP A 14 -10.55 -4.27 -1.90
CA ASP A 14 -11.96 -4.67 -2.03
C ASP A 14 -12.76 -3.94 -3.14
N LEU A 15 -12.10 -3.59 -4.24
CA LEU A 15 -12.73 -2.95 -5.39
C LEU A 15 -13.14 -4.00 -6.44
N GLY A 16 -14.42 -4.04 -6.77
CA GLY A 16 -14.94 -4.90 -7.86
C GLY A 16 -14.53 -4.37 -9.24
N TYR A 17 -14.27 -5.27 -10.17
CA TYR A 17 -13.93 -4.95 -11.56
C TYR A 17 -14.99 -4.04 -12.22
N GLU A 18 -16.26 -4.32 -11.94
CA GLU A 18 -17.45 -3.63 -12.49
C GLU A 18 -17.67 -2.22 -11.92
N VAL A 19 -16.90 -1.80 -10.93
CA VAL A 19 -17.00 -0.45 -10.35
C VAL A 19 -16.42 0.61 -11.30
N ILE A 20 -15.42 0.22 -12.09
CA ILE A 20 -14.67 1.15 -12.95
C ILE A 20 -15.36 1.31 -14.30
N GLY A 21 -15.61 2.58 -14.72
CA GLY A 21 -16.27 2.93 -15.98
C GLY A 21 -15.56 2.37 -17.20
N ALA A 22 -14.22 2.43 -17.25
CA ALA A 22 -13.41 1.85 -18.34
C ALA A 22 -13.58 0.33 -18.51
N ASN A 23 -14.07 -0.36 -17.47
CA ASN A 23 -14.41 -1.79 -17.51
C ASN A 23 -15.89 -2.06 -17.86
N GLY A 24 -16.66 -1.02 -18.20
CA GLY A 24 -18.10 -1.11 -18.47
C GLY A 24 -18.98 -0.88 -17.25
N GLY A 25 -18.41 -0.45 -16.12
CA GLY A 25 -19.13 -0.11 -14.91
C GLY A 25 -20.07 1.08 -15.10
N SER A 26 -21.27 1.01 -14.48
CA SER A 26 -22.28 2.08 -14.56
C SER A 26 -22.74 2.58 -13.19
N SER A 27 -22.39 1.87 -12.11
CA SER A 27 -22.83 2.21 -10.75
C SER A 27 -22.11 3.41 -10.15
N TYR A 28 -20.88 3.65 -10.58
CA TYR A 28 -20.03 4.75 -10.12
C TYR A 28 -19.45 5.51 -11.31
N LYS A 29 -19.06 6.76 -11.06
CA LYS A 29 -18.34 7.57 -12.02
C LYS A 29 -16.87 7.58 -11.64
N THR A 30 -16.00 7.13 -12.55
CA THR A 30 -14.55 7.04 -12.34
C THR A 30 -13.76 7.83 -13.40
N PRO A 31 -14.04 9.15 -13.59
CA PRO A 31 -13.56 9.89 -14.74
C PRO A 31 -12.03 9.96 -14.82
N SER A 32 -11.34 10.04 -13.69
CA SER A 32 -9.87 10.08 -13.67
C SER A 32 -9.26 8.75 -14.08
N ILE A 33 -9.80 7.63 -13.57
CA ILE A 33 -9.33 6.29 -13.95
C ILE A 33 -9.67 5.99 -15.40
N ASP A 34 -10.87 6.38 -15.86
CA ASP A 34 -11.31 6.21 -17.24
C ASP A 34 -10.42 7.00 -18.22
N SER A 35 -10.04 8.22 -17.85
CA SER A 35 -9.09 9.04 -18.59
C SER A 35 -7.70 8.39 -18.67
N MET A 36 -7.21 7.83 -17.58
CA MET A 36 -5.94 7.10 -17.57
C MET A 36 -6.00 5.87 -18.49
N ALA A 37 -7.10 5.13 -18.49
CA ALA A 37 -7.30 3.99 -19.38
C ALA A 37 -7.31 4.38 -20.88
N GLN A 38 -7.84 5.56 -21.19
CA GLN A 38 -7.86 6.10 -22.56
C GLN A 38 -6.49 6.60 -23.03
N GLN A 39 -5.69 7.16 -22.14
CA GLN A 39 -4.39 7.77 -22.46
C GLN A 39 -3.21 6.80 -22.30
N GLY A 40 -3.40 5.73 -21.57
CA GLY A 40 -2.38 4.75 -21.25
C GLY A 40 -2.67 3.36 -21.81
N MET A 41 -2.27 2.35 -21.08
CA MET A 41 -2.48 0.94 -21.42
C MET A 41 -3.43 0.29 -20.42
N ARG A 42 -4.49 -0.34 -20.92
CA ARG A 42 -5.40 -1.16 -20.12
C ARG A 42 -5.11 -2.64 -20.37
N PHE A 43 -4.88 -3.39 -19.31
CA PHE A 43 -4.64 -4.83 -19.37
C PHE A 43 -5.97 -5.58 -19.27
N GLU A 44 -6.34 -6.33 -20.31
CA GLU A 44 -7.58 -7.12 -20.34
C GLU A 44 -7.52 -8.40 -19.46
N ASN A 45 -6.32 -8.93 -19.27
CA ASN A 45 -6.08 -10.19 -18.56
C ASN A 45 -5.09 -9.99 -17.40
N ALA A 46 -5.38 -9.06 -16.52
CA ALA A 46 -4.64 -8.87 -15.28
C ALA A 46 -5.36 -9.63 -14.15
N HIS A 47 -4.62 -10.48 -13.44
CA HIS A 47 -5.16 -11.32 -12.38
C HIS A 47 -4.45 -11.02 -11.06
N VAL A 48 -5.22 -11.07 -9.97
CA VAL A 48 -4.74 -10.96 -8.60
C VAL A 48 -5.19 -12.18 -7.81
N MET A 49 -4.60 -12.40 -6.65
CA MET A 49 -5.08 -13.42 -5.73
C MET A 49 -6.43 -12.98 -5.12
N PRO A 50 -7.29 -13.92 -4.68
CA PRO A 50 -8.65 -13.58 -4.20
C PRO A 50 -8.69 -12.79 -2.89
N LEU A 51 -7.57 -12.68 -2.17
CA LEU A 51 -7.47 -11.97 -0.90
C LEU A 51 -6.34 -10.93 -0.92
N CYS A 52 -6.43 -9.94 -0.01
CA CYS A 52 -5.51 -8.83 0.08
C CYS A 52 -4.07 -9.27 0.44
N THR A 53 -3.88 -10.08 1.50
CA THR A 53 -2.52 -10.50 1.92
C THR A 53 -1.76 -11.22 0.81
N PRO A 54 -2.25 -12.30 0.19
CA PRO A 54 -1.49 -13.00 -0.86
C PRO A 54 -1.23 -12.13 -2.08
N THR A 55 -2.17 -11.28 -2.50
CA THR A 55 -1.95 -10.33 -3.60
C THR A 55 -0.83 -9.36 -3.27
N ARG A 56 -0.87 -8.77 -2.07
CA ARG A 56 0.11 -7.79 -1.63
C ARG A 56 1.49 -8.37 -1.44
N LEU A 57 1.59 -9.62 -0.94
CA LEU A 57 2.86 -10.34 -0.84
C LEU A 57 3.48 -10.57 -2.21
N SER A 58 2.69 -11.02 -3.19
CA SER A 58 3.19 -11.21 -4.56
C SER A 58 3.68 -9.89 -5.16
N LEU A 59 2.94 -8.80 -4.96
CA LEU A 59 3.32 -7.49 -5.46
C LEU A 59 4.58 -6.96 -4.77
N MET A 60 4.61 -6.97 -3.43
CA MET A 60 5.72 -6.43 -2.63
C MET A 60 7.05 -7.12 -2.88
N THR A 61 7.04 -8.44 -3.15
CA THR A 61 8.25 -9.25 -3.22
C THR A 61 8.59 -9.75 -4.63
N GLY A 62 7.68 -9.59 -5.60
CA GLY A 62 7.82 -10.16 -6.93
C GLY A 62 7.81 -11.71 -6.96
N LYS A 63 7.32 -12.36 -5.89
CA LYS A 63 7.32 -13.82 -5.76
C LYS A 63 5.91 -14.38 -5.81
N TYR A 64 5.75 -15.58 -6.31
CA TYR A 64 4.50 -16.35 -6.17
C TYR A 64 4.28 -16.79 -4.72
N ASN A 65 3.02 -16.88 -4.29
CA ASN A 65 2.65 -17.13 -2.89
C ASN A 65 3.14 -18.47 -2.34
N PHE A 66 3.33 -19.50 -3.16
CA PHE A 66 3.92 -20.75 -2.69
C PHE A 66 5.37 -20.59 -2.21
N ARG A 67 6.00 -19.41 -2.40
CA ARG A 67 7.37 -19.11 -1.98
C ARG A 67 7.44 -18.07 -0.85
N ASN A 68 6.38 -17.30 -0.62
CA ASN A 68 6.41 -16.16 0.31
C ASN A 68 5.22 -16.10 1.27
N TYR A 69 4.21 -16.95 1.12
CA TYR A 69 3.04 -16.93 1.98
C TYR A 69 3.29 -17.79 3.23
N ILE A 70 3.36 -17.15 4.39
CA ILE A 70 3.55 -17.77 5.70
C ILE A 70 2.29 -17.74 6.55
N GLY A 71 1.40 -16.77 6.34
CA GLY A 71 0.16 -16.63 7.06
C GLY A 71 -0.62 -15.38 6.63
N PHE A 72 -1.90 -15.32 7.00
CA PHE A 72 -2.73 -14.16 6.66
C PHE A 72 -2.37 -12.96 7.54
N GLY A 73 -2.05 -11.83 6.91
CA GLY A 73 -1.58 -10.63 7.59
C GLY A 73 -0.08 -10.63 7.89
N LEU A 74 0.69 -11.54 7.28
CA LEU A 74 2.12 -11.66 7.51
C LEU A 74 2.92 -11.58 6.21
N ILE A 75 3.99 -10.80 6.24
CA ILE A 75 5.14 -10.92 5.36
C ILE A 75 6.35 -11.31 6.20
N SER A 76 7.18 -12.22 5.72
CA SER A 76 8.37 -12.63 6.49
C SER A 76 9.25 -11.41 6.81
N PRO A 77 9.77 -11.29 8.04
CA PRO A 77 10.58 -10.14 8.45
C PRO A 77 11.89 -9.99 7.65
N ASN A 78 12.32 -11.06 6.98
CA ASN A 78 13.53 -11.06 6.15
C ASN A 78 13.25 -10.88 4.66
N GLU A 79 11.99 -10.64 4.26
CA GLU A 79 11.68 -10.43 2.85
C GLU A 79 12.19 -9.08 2.34
N VAL A 80 12.82 -9.14 1.18
CA VAL A 80 13.17 -7.94 0.41
C VAL A 80 11.96 -7.51 -0.39
N THR A 81 11.46 -6.31 -0.12
CA THR A 81 10.33 -5.71 -0.84
C THR A 81 10.82 -4.85 -2.00
N PHE A 82 9.90 -4.43 -2.86
CA PHE A 82 10.22 -3.43 -3.87
C PHE A 82 10.61 -2.06 -3.26
N GLY A 83 10.20 -1.77 -2.02
CA GLY A 83 10.67 -0.60 -1.28
C GLY A 83 12.19 -0.60 -1.14
N HIS A 84 12.78 -1.70 -0.66
CA HIS A 84 14.23 -1.85 -0.59
C HIS A 84 14.90 -1.68 -1.96
N LEU A 85 14.38 -2.37 -2.98
CA LEU A 85 14.98 -2.32 -4.33
C LEU A 85 14.97 -0.92 -4.93
N LEU A 86 13.90 -0.16 -4.70
CA LEU A 86 13.75 1.18 -5.24
C LEU A 86 14.61 2.20 -4.47
N THR A 87 14.69 2.05 -3.14
CA THR A 87 15.59 2.85 -2.31
C THR A 87 17.07 2.61 -2.69
N ASP A 88 17.47 1.36 -2.88
CA ASP A 88 18.79 0.97 -3.37
C ASP A 88 19.06 1.51 -4.79
N ALA A 89 18.01 1.62 -5.62
CA ALA A 89 18.10 2.22 -6.95
C ALA A 89 18.13 3.76 -6.95
N GLY A 90 18.09 4.39 -5.77
CA GLY A 90 18.22 5.84 -5.59
C GLY A 90 16.92 6.62 -5.68
N TYR A 91 15.76 5.96 -5.55
CA TYR A 91 14.46 6.63 -5.45
C TYR A 91 14.23 7.20 -4.05
N ASN A 92 13.51 8.32 -3.99
CA ASN A 92 12.78 8.71 -2.78
C ASN A 92 11.52 7.86 -2.70
N THR A 93 11.34 7.08 -1.64
CA THR A 93 10.26 6.10 -1.56
C THR A 93 9.23 6.44 -0.49
N CYS A 94 7.95 6.28 -0.83
CA CYS A 94 6.84 6.51 0.07
C CYS A 94 5.80 5.40 -0.06
N ILE A 95 5.16 5.02 1.05
CA ILE A 95 3.97 4.17 1.04
C ILE A 95 2.88 4.77 1.92
N SER A 96 1.64 4.83 1.41
CA SER A 96 0.50 5.32 2.17
C SER A 96 -0.71 4.40 2.00
N GLY A 97 -1.45 4.16 3.09
CA GLY A 97 -2.62 3.29 3.08
C GLY A 97 -2.56 2.12 4.07
N LYS A 98 -3.06 0.95 3.68
CA LYS A 98 -3.13 -0.23 4.53
C LYS A 98 -1.79 -0.96 4.59
N TRP A 99 -1.26 -1.21 5.82
CA TRP A 99 -0.10 -2.08 6.00
C TRP A 99 -0.51 -3.54 6.26
N GLN A 100 -1.00 -3.89 7.42
CA GLN A 100 -1.52 -5.24 7.78
C GLN A 100 -0.62 -6.41 7.29
N LEU A 101 0.68 -6.35 7.57
CA LEU A 101 1.65 -7.40 7.20
C LEU A 101 2.58 -7.78 8.35
N TYR A 102 2.25 -7.34 9.58
CA TYR A 102 3.08 -7.53 10.78
C TYR A 102 2.61 -8.66 11.70
N SER A 103 1.31 -8.91 11.79
CA SER A 103 0.75 -9.85 12.76
C SER A 103 -0.35 -10.69 12.15
N TYR A 104 -0.35 -11.98 12.47
CA TYR A 104 -1.38 -12.92 12.00
C TYR A 104 -2.80 -12.41 12.30
N ASN A 105 -3.70 -12.63 11.37
CA ASN A 105 -5.10 -12.23 11.48
C ASN A 105 -6.03 -13.40 11.07
N PRO A 106 -6.95 -13.85 11.94
CA PRO A 106 -7.30 -13.30 13.25
C PRO A 106 -6.29 -13.68 14.36
N PRO A 107 -6.09 -12.80 15.35
CA PRO A 107 -4.97 -12.91 16.31
C PRO A 107 -5.09 -14.08 17.29
N ASP A 108 -6.27 -14.64 17.50
CA ASP A 108 -6.56 -15.73 18.42
C ASP A 108 -6.32 -17.13 17.84
N GLN A 109 -6.20 -17.25 16.53
CA GLN A 109 -6.01 -18.54 15.87
C GLN A 109 -4.55 -19.01 15.90
N HIS A 110 -3.59 -18.09 15.83
CA HIS A 110 -2.16 -18.36 15.81
C HIS A 110 -1.41 -17.36 16.69
N PRO A 111 -1.56 -17.45 18.02
CA PRO A 111 -0.92 -16.50 18.92
C PRO A 111 0.62 -16.54 18.87
N GLU A 112 1.22 -17.67 18.44
CA GLU A 112 2.65 -17.81 18.20
C GLU A 112 3.15 -16.99 17.01
N GLU A 113 2.28 -16.66 16.07
CA GLU A 113 2.59 -15.84 14.90
C GLU A 113 2.27 -14.34 15.12
N ARG A 114 1.89 -13.99 16.33
CA ARG A 114 1.75 -12.60 16.73
C ARG A 114 3.11 -11.89 16.66
N SER A 115 3.15 -10.76 15.94
CA SER A 115 4.39 -9.99 15.77
C SER A 115 5.50 -10.72 14.99
N SER A 116 5.17 -11.75 14.22
CA SER A 116 6.15 -12.52 13.44
C SER A 116 6.38 -11.95 12.03
N GLY A 117 5.58 -10.97 11.59
CA GLY A 117 5.71 -10.31 10.30
C GLY A 117 6.72 -9.15 10.31
N GLN A 118 6.86 -8.53 9.14
CA GLN A 118 7.73 -7.36 8.96
C GLN A 118 7.03 -6.09 9.42
N LYS A 119 7.74 -5.27 10.17
CA LYS A 119 7.29 -3.91 10.48
C LYS A 119 7.36 -3.04 9.24
N ILE A 120 6.55 -2.00 9.21
CA ILE A 120 6.59 -1.03 8.10
C ILE A 120 7.94 -0.31 8.03
N GLU A 121 8.58 -0.05 9.17
CA GLU A 121 9.89 0.57 9.28
C GLU A 121 11.00 -0.25 8.60
N ASP A 122 10.81 -1.57 8.57
CA ASP A 122 11.77 -2.53 8.01
C ASP A 122 11.45 -2.87 6.54
N ALA A 123 10.43 -2.23 5.94
CA ALA A 123 9.95 -2.57 4.61
C ALA A 123 10.64 -1.82 3.47
N GLY A 124 11.65 -0.99 3.79
CA GLY A 124 12.50 -0.32 2.81
C GLY A 124 11.94 0.97 2.22
N PHE A 125 10.89 1.55 2.82
CA PHE A 125 10.37 2.87 2.42
C PHE A 125 10.97 3.97 3.29
N ASP A 126 11.31 5.11 2.66
CA ASP A 126 11.85 6.28 3.38
C ASP A 126 10.78 6.97 4.24
N GLU A 127 9.56 7.05 3.73
CA GLU A 127 8.43 7.70 4.38
C GLU A 127 7.18 6.82 4.29
N PHE A 128 6.34 6.87 5.34
CA PHE A 128 5.08 6.12 5.34
C PHE A 128 3.99 6.77 6.17
N CYS A 129 2.75 6.58 5.72
CA CYS A 129 1.53 6.96 6.44
C CYS A 129 0.54 5.81 6.30
N VAL A 130 0.37 4.99 7.36
CA VAL A 130 -0.33 3.72 7.22
C VAL A 130 -1.38 3.49 8.29
N TRP A 131 -2.42 2.72 7.92
CA TRP A 131 -3.36 2.10 8.83
C TRP A 131 -2.95 0.64 9.08
N HIS A 132 -3.21 0.14 10.30
CA HIS A 132 -2.94 -1.23 10.74
C HIS A 132 -1.44 -1.59 10.67
N PRO A 133 -0.57 -0.79 11.35
CA PRO A 133 0.88 -1.06 11.35
C PRO A 133 1.26 -2.28 12.15
N HIS A 134 0.52 -2.56 13.26
CA HIS A 134 0.87 -3.59 14.23
C HIS A 134 -0.22 -4.67 14.33
N HIS A 135 -0.91 -4.77 15.46
CA HIS A 135 -1.85 -5.85 15.77
C HIS A 135 -3.27 -5.53 15.32
N THR A 136 -4.00 -6.55 14.91
CA THR A 136 -5.38 -6.42 14.41
C THR A 136 -6.34 -5.84 15.45
N GLU A 137 -6.18 -6.19 16.71
CA GLU A 137 -7.01 -5.68 17.80
C GLU A 137 -6.76 -4.21 18.13
N GLU A 138 -5.62 -3.66 17.71
CA GLU A 138 -5.24 -2.27 17.94
C GLU A 138 -5.48 -1.37 16.74
N LYS A 139 -5.86 -1.95 15.60
CA LYS A 139 -5.94 -1.24 14.32
C LYS A 139 -6.91 -0.05 14.30
N GLY A 140 -7.93 -0.07 15.14
CA GLY A 140 -8.99 0.94 15.15
C GLY A 140 -9.72 1.10 13.82
N SER A 141 -10.38 2.25 13.64
CA SER A 141 -11.03 2.59 12.37
C SER A 141 -10.00 2.91 11.31
N ARG A 142 -10.31 2.52 10.05
CA ARG A 142 -9.61 2.99 8.85
C ARG A 142 -10.23 4.27 8.31
N TYR A 143 -11.54 4.41 8.43
CA TYR A 143 -12.33 5.42 7.74
C TYR A 143 -12.55 6.66 8.60
N LYS A 144 -13.59 6.68 9.44
CA LYS A 144 -13.90 7.82 10.30
C LYS A 144 -13.08 7.76 11.58
N ASN A 145 -12.48 8.90 11.98
CA ASN A 145 -11.56 8.99 13.12
C ASN A 145 -10.48 7.89 13.07
N PRO A 146 -9.73 7.81 11.99
CA PRO A 146 -8.86 6.67 11.75
C PRO A 146 -7.67 6.63 12.72
N VAL A 147 -7.19 5.42 13.00
CA VAL A 147 -5.91 5.21 13.69
C VAL A 147 -4.82 5.15 12.64
N ILE A 148 -4.02 6.19 12.54
CA ILE A 148 -2.96 6.35 11.54
C ILE A 148 -1.60 6.38 12.20
N TYR A 149 -0.67 5.63 11.62
CA TYR A 149 0.73 5.58 12.00
C TYR A 149 1.57 6.21 10.88
N GLU A 150 2.28 7.27 11.22
CA GLU A 150 3.03 8.07 10.26
C GLU A 150 4.48 8.21 10.72
N ASN A 151 5.42 7.72 9.93
CA ASN A 151 6.86 7.84 10.15
C ASN A 151 7.32 7.53 11.58
N GLY A 152 6.72 6.50 12.21
CA GLY A 152 7.10 6.04 13.55
C GLY A 152 6.23 6.53 14.69
N GLU A 153 5.22 7.38 14.42
CA GLU A 153 4.35 7.92 15.46
C GLU A 153 2.86 7.79 15.10
N PHE A 154 2.02 7.57 16.10
CA PHE A 154 0.57 7.60 15.91
C PHE A 154 0.06 9.05 15.87
N ARG A 155 -0.71 9.38 14.84
CA ARG A 155 -1.33 10.69 14.72
C ARG A 155 -2.41 10.91 15.78
N THR A 156 -2.42 12.10 16.35
CA THR A 156 -3.40 12.52 17.37
C THR A 156 -4.48 13.45 16.82
N ASP A 157 -4.35 13.89 15.57
CA ASP A 157 -5.20 14.90 14.91
C ASP A 157 -6.22 14.29 13.94
N THR A 158 -6.58 13.02 14.11
CA THR A 158 -7.47 12.28 13.19
C THR A 158 -8.96 12.40 13.50
N LYS A 159 -9.32 13.09 14.60
CA LYS A 159 -10.70 13.30 15.00
C LYS A 159 -11.47 14.06 13.90
N ASP A 160 -12.64 13.55 13.57
CA ASP A 160 -13.56 14.07 12.53
C ASP A 160 -12.98 14.06 11.10
N LYS A 161 -11.84 13.36 10.89
CA LYS A 161 -11.24 13.16 9.57
C LYS A 161 -11.61 11.79 8.98
N TYR A 162 -11.38 11.66 7.67
CA TYR A 162 -11.55 10.43 6.89
C TYR A 162 -10.18 9.89 6.48
N GLY A 163 -9.98 8.57 6.62
CA GLY A 163 -8.65 7.98 6.45
C GLY A 163 -8.09 8.10 5.05
N GLU A 164 -8.90 7.87 4.03
CA GLU A 164 -8.46 7.96 2.64
C GLU A 164 -8.08 9.40 2.25
N ASP A 165 -8.72 10.41 2.84
CA ASP A 165 -8.32 11.82 2.64
C ASP A 165 -6.93 12.05 3.25
N ILE A 166 -6.68 11.53 4.47
CA ILE A 166 -5.35 11.63 5.12
C ILE A 166 -4.27 10.96 4.27
N PHE A 167 -4.54 9.76 3.74
CA PHE A 167 -3.59 9.06 2.89
C PHE A 167 -3.31 9.82 1.59
N CYS A 168 -4.36 10.37 0.97
CA CYS A 168 -4.24 11.15 -0.25
C CYS A 168 -3.45 12.44 -0.01
N ASP A 169 -3.79 13.20 1.04
CA ASP A 169 -3.11 14.44 1.41
C ASP A 169 -1.63 14.20 1.70
N TYR A 170 -1.30 13.10 2.39
CA TYR A 170 0.07 12.70 2.66
C TYR A 170 0.87 12.42 1.37
N ILE A 171 0.24 11.71 0.41
CA ILE A 171 0.86 11.45 -0.89
C ILE A 171 1.08 12.76 -1.66
N ILE A 172 0.09 13.65 -1.67
CA ILE A 172 0.18 14.94 -2.37
C ILE A 172 1.32 15.79 -1.77
N ASP A 173 1.42 15.85 -0.45
CA ASP A 173 2.51 16.55 0.24
C ASP A 173 3.88 15.95 -0.13
N PHE A 174 4.00 14.62 -0.11
CA PHE A 174 5.23 13.94 -0.54
C PHE A 174 5.59 14.29 -1.99
N LEU A 175 4.63 14.24 -2.90
CA LEU A 175 4.84 14.59 -4.32
C LEU A 175 5.28 16.04 -4.47
N ASP A 176 4.65 16.97 -3.76
CA ASP A 176 5.00 18.40 -3.80
C ASP A 176 6.42 18.68 -3.28
N ARG A 177 6.85 17.95 -2.24
CA ARG A 177 8.22 18.04 -1.72
C ARG A 177 9.27 17.42 -2.64
N LYS A 178 8.90 16.40 -3.46
CA LYS A 178 9.84 15.62 -4.27
C LYS A 178 9.79 15.91 -5.78
N LYS A 179 8.81 16.67 -6.30
CA LYS A 179 8.63 16.91 -7.74
C LYS A 179 9.84 17.56 -8.43
N ASP A 180 10.58 18.39 -7.70
CA ASP A 180 11.75 19.13 -8.21
C ASP A 180 13.09 18.54 -7.74
N ASP A 181 13.07 17.38 -7.07
CA ASP A 181 14.27 16.67 -6.64
C ASP A 181 15.01 16.08 -7.86
N GLU A 182 16.33 15.99 -7.76
CA GLU A 182 17.16 15.30 -8.78
C GLU A 182 16.90 13.79 -8.79
N LYS A 183 16.56 13.21 -7.62
CA LYS A 183 16.19 11.81 -7.49
C LYS A 183 14.75 11.57 -7.95
N PRO A 184 14.48 10.47 -8.65
CA PRO A 184 13.10 10.08 -8.92
C PRO A 184 12.39 9.68 -7.62
N PHE A 185 11.06 9.72 -7.64
CA PHE A 185 10.26 9.21 -6.55
C PHE A 185 9.46 7.97 -6.94
N PHE A 186 9.18 7.16 -5.92
CA PHE A 186 8.18 6.09 -5.93
C PHE A 186 7.17 6.32 -4.81
N VAL A 187 5.88 6.21 -5.11
CA VAL A 187 4.80 6.25 -4.13
C VAL A 187 3.71 5.22 -4.46
#